data_361f02287ae709ce5d86bfa3a9ea74dc
#
_entry.id   361f02287ae709ce5d86bfa3a9ea74dc
#
_cell.length_a   1.000
_cell.length_b   1.000
_cell.length_c   1.000
_cell.angle_alpha   90.00
_cell.angle_beta   90.00
_cell.angle_gamma   90.00
#
_symmetry.space_group_name_H-M   'P 1'
#
loop_
_entity.id
_entity.type
_entity.pdbx_description
1 polymer ?
#
loop_
_entity_poly.entity_id
_entity_poly.type
_entity_poly.pdbx_seq_one_letter_code
_entity_poly.pdbx_strand_id
1 'polypeptide(L)'
;RSFVSRRGLLQWTTAASAQAAALTSLPGLVAAHAPVTLAAALLWLALWQQNTAWPVFSALLCAAWAATPLWIWLFSRPWRFQEEPQATPQEQAYLAGMARGTWRFFEIHVGEPTHHLPPDNVQTVPSTMVAERTSPTNMGLYLLAVACARSFGWIDTAQLLSRCEATLDTLDTLERHRGHFLNWYDTRTLEILKPAYVSTVDSGNLCGHLLALAGACDALLHDSQPDVETPVPARLQALAARCRRLATEPEFGFLYHPRKRLLHIGYRVADSALDTSFYDLLASEARLASLWAIAKGDVPAEHWGSLGRPFYGVGRRAALRSWSGSMFEYLMPALVLDEPVGSALNTAARSAIYEQQRYAQSHDVPWGVSECAYAAGDHTLAYQYAPQGVPRLALRRTPADDLVVAPYATGLAAMFDRPAAEANFLTFESLKARADWGFIEALDFSTERQSGGSRFQWVSTFMAHHQGMTLVALTNVLLDGAPRRWTMANARLRAVSGLLQEAVPREIPRLVEPLTQPRRTVRTRVAGATPRELVPGSSGIEPTVLLSNGKYSVSLRANGSGWSRYGNADISRWRDDALRDAYGHFVYLRRVAASNVSEASNAGLV
;
A
#
# COMPACT_ATOMS: atom_id res chain seq x y z
N ARG A 1 48.14 5.49 -2.94
CA ARG A 1 48.73 5.65 -4.30
C ARG A 1 48.64 7.10 -4.78
N SER A 2 47.48 7.74 -4.75
CA SER A 2 47.25 9.11 -5.28
C SER A 2 48.14 10.17 -4.60
N PHE A 3 48.30 10.12 -3.28
CA PHE A 3 49.17 11.06 -2.53
C PHE A 3 50.63 10.92 -2.84
N VAL A 4 51.13 9.71 -3.10
CA VAL A 4 52.52 9.44 -3.44
C VAL A 4 52.79 9.73 -4.92
N SER A 5 51.91 9.27 -5.80
CA SER A 5 52.06 9.42 -7.25
C SER A 5 51.62 10.79 -7.77
N ARG A 6 50.89 11.57 -6.98
CA ARG A 6 50.27 12.85 -7.35
C ARG A 6 49.39 12.80 -8.61
N ARG A 7 48.94 11.59 -8.98
CA ARG A 7 48.05 11.37 -10.14
C ARG A 7 46.62 11.16 -9.67
N GLY A 8 45.66 11.76 -10.36
CA GLY A 8 44.22 11.59 -10.12
C GLY A 8 43.67 12.24 -8.84
N LEU A 9 44.41 13.19 -8.21
CA LEU A 9 44.00 13.85 -6.95
C LEU A 9 42.66 14.60 -7.04
N LEU A 10 42.29 15.05 -8.23
CA LEU A 10 41.05 15.81 -8.50
C LEU A 10 40.07 15.00 -9.38
N GLN A 11 40.38 13.75 -9.66
CA GLN A 11 39.44 12.89 -10.40
C GLN A 11 38.37 12.37 -9.47
N TRP A 12 37.18 12.88 -9.68
CA TRP A 12 35.99 12.42 -9.00
C TRP A 12 35.37 11.24 -9.77
N THR A 13 35.22 10.09 -9.12
CA THR A 13 34.53 8.94 -9.70
C THR A 13 33.14 8.85 -9.10
N THR A 14 32.12 8.66 -9.93
CA THR A 14 30.76 8.43 -9.44
C THR A 14 30.69 7.13 -8.65
N ALA A 15 29.74 7.01 -7.71
CA ALA A 15 29.52 5.78 -6.94
C ALA A 15 29.30 4.58 -7.87
N ALA A 16 28.56 4.75 -8.96
CA ALA A 16 28.30 3.69 -9.94
C ALA A 16 29.59 3.24 -10.65
N SER A 17 30.45 4.16 -11.09
CA SER A 17 31.73 3.79 -11.72
C SER A 17 32.74 3.21 -10.73
N ALA A 18 32.71 3.67 -9.48
CA ALA A 18 33.53 3.08 -8.41
C ALA A 18 33.06 1.64 -8.08
N GLN A 19 31.76 1.41 -8.07
CA GLN A 19 31.16 0.10 -7.84
C GLN A 19 31.43 -0.88 -9.00
N ALA A 20 31.34 -0.41 -10.24
CA ALA A 20 31.67 -1.19 -11.42
C ALA A 20 33.17 -1.54 -11.51
N ALA A 21 34.03 -0.66 -10.98
CA ALA A 21 35.49 -0.87 -10.94
C ALA A 21 35.96 -1.63 -9.68
N ALA A 22 35.06 -1.95 -8.74
CA ALA A 22 35.42 -2.63 -7.49
C ALA A 22 35.92 -4.05 -7.76
N LEU A 23 37.08 -4.37 -7.20
CA LEU A 23 37.63 -5.71 -7.25
C LEU A 23 36.84 -6.62 -6.31
N THR A 24 35.97 -7.47 -6.86
CA THR A 24 35.08 -8.37 -6.09
C THR A 24 35.70 -9.78 -5.92
N SER A 25 36.73 -10.13 -6.70
CA SER A 25 37.37 -11.43 -6.64
C SER A 25 38.53 -11.44 -5.66
N LEU A 26 38.65 -12.50 -4.85
CA LEU A 26 39.78 -12.67 -3.92
C LEU A 26 41.16 -12.63 -4.62
N PRO A 27 41.35 -13.27 -5.79
CA PRO A 27 42.63 -13.17 -6.52
C PRO A 27 42.97 -11.73 -6.93
N GLY A 28 41.98 -10.96 -7.39
CA GLY A 28 42.14 -9.54 -7.75
C GLY A 28 42.56 -8.69 -6.55
N LEU A 29 41.95 -8.92 -5.38
CA LEU A 29 42.29 -8.23 -4.13
C LEU A 29 43.70 -8.62 -3.64
N VAL A 30 44.08 -9.89 -3.70
CA VAL A 30 45.43 -10.35 -3.36
C VAL A 30 46.46 -9.66 -4.25
N ALA A 31 46.26 -9.64 -5.57
CA ALA A 31 47.16 -8.95 -6.49
C ALA A 31 47.25 -7.44 -6.23
N ALA A 32 46.12 -6.77 -5.95
CA ALA A 32 46.07 -5.33 -5.66
C ALA A 32 46.76 -4.98 -4.33
N HIS A 33 46.71 -5.85 -3.33
CA HIS A 33 47.29 -5.65 -1.98
C HIS A 33 48.61 -6.41 -1.77
N ALA A 34 49.16 -7.03 -2.80
CA ALA A 34 50.45 -7.73 -2.73
C ALA A 34 51.58 -6.91 -2.06
N PRO A 35 51.69 -5.57 -2.29
CA PRO A 35 52.69 -4.77 -1.59
C PRO A 35 52.53 -4.74 -0.06
N VAL A 36 51.27 -4.73 0.43
CA VAL A 36 50.96 -4.72 1.87
C VAL A 36 51.29 -6.08 2.49
N THR A 37 50.94 -7.17 1.82
CA THR A 37 51.24 -8.53 2.24
C THR A 37 52.75 -8.77 2.29
N LEU A 38 53.50 -8.29 1.28
CA LEU A 38 54.94 -8.36 1.23
C LEU A 38 55.59 -7.54 2.35
N ALA A 39 55.11 -6.31 2.58
CA ALA A 39 55.60 -5.45 3.67
C ALA A 39 55.41 -6.09 5.05
N ALA A 40 54.24 -6.73 5.28
CA ALA A 40 53.97 -7.45 6.53
C ALA A 40 54.92 -8.64 6.73
N ALA A 41 55.22 -9.41 5.66
CA ALA A 41 56.15 -10.51 5.70
C ALA A 41 57.60 -10.05 5.97
N LEU A 42 58.03 -8.98 5.31
CA LEU A 42 59.35 -8.39 5.54
C LEU A 42 59.48 -7.81 6.97
N LEU A 43 58.48 -7.17 7.47
CA LEU A 43 58.44 -6.65 8.84
C LEU A 43 58.54 -7.80 9.85
N TRP A 44 57.77 -8.86 9.64
CA TRP A 44 57.86 -10.05 10.50
C TRP A 44 59.23 -10.67 10.50
N LEU A 45 59.87 -10.81 9.34
CA LEU A 45 61.22 -11.33 9.20
C LEU A 45 62.26 -10.47 9.94
N ALA A 46 62.15 -9.15 9.82
CA ALA A 46 63.02 -8.21 10.54
C ALA A 46 62.83 -8.30 12.07
N LEU A 47 61.61 -8.39 12.55
CA LEU A 47 61.30 -8.56 13.97
C LEU A 47 61.79 -9.89 14.53
N TRP A 48 61.73 -10.96 13.71
CA TRP A 48 62.25 -12.27 14.05
C TRP A 48 63.79 -12.25 14.23
N GLN A 49 64.50 -11.59 13.33
CA GLN A 49 65.98 -11.46 13.40
C GLN A 49 66.40 -10.63 14.61
N GLN A 50 65.60 -9.70 15.10
CA GLN A 50 65.91 -8.83 16.25
C GLN A 50 65.61 -9.49 17.61
N ASN A 51 65.17 -10.75 17.65
CA ASN A 51 64.88 -11.50 18.86
C ASN A 51 63.98 -10.75 19.87
N THR A 52 62.89 -10.20 19.38
CA THR A 52 61.95 -9.33 20.16
C THR A 52 61.36 -10.06 21.36
N ALA A 53 61.06 -9.35 22.44
CA ALA A 53 60.49 -9.90 23.67
C ALA A 53 59.09 -10.55 23.51
N TRP A 54 58.41 -10.32 22.36
CA TRP A 54 57.04 -10.79 22.08
C TRP A 54 56.91 -11.44 20.70
N PRO A 55 57.62 -12.58 20.39
CA PRO A 55 57.67 -13.13 19.04
C PRO A 55 56.29 -13.64 18.56
N VAL A 56 55.49 -14.21 19.46
CA VAL A 56 54.14 -14.71 19.12
C VAL A 56 53.17 -13.57 18.78
N PHE A 57 53.20 -12.48 19.56
CA PHE A 57 52.34 -11.32 19.31
C PHE A 57 52.69 -10.62 17.99
N SER A 58 53.97 -10.42 17.71
CA SER A 58 54.44 -9.83 16.45
C SER A 58 54.07 -10.69 15.24
N ALA A 59 54.19 -12.03 15.36
CA ALA A 59 53.77 -12.96 14.33
C ALA A 59 52.26 -12.89 14.04
N LEU A 60 51.41 -12.87 15.08
CA LEU A 60 49.96 -12.75 14.95
C LEU A 60 49.55 -11.42 14.31
N LEU A 61 50.20 -10.32 14.71
CA LEU A 61 49.91 -8.99 14.16
C LEU A 61 50.30 -8.92 12.67
N CYS A 62 51.48 -9.40 12.31
CA CYS A 62 51.91 -9.43 10.91
C CYS A 62 51.05 -10.38 10.06
N ALA A 63 50.62 -11.52 10.60
CA ALA A 63 49.72 -12.44 9.94
C ALA A 63 48.34 -11.82 9.70
N ALA A 64 47.79 -11.13 10.71
CA ALA A 64 46.53 -10.38 10.55
C ALA A 64 46.64 -9.28 9.49
N TRP A 65 47.78 -8.60 9.42
CA TRP A 65 48.05 -7.58 8.41
C TRP A 65 48.25 -8.17 7.01
N ALA A 66 48.96 -9.26 6.90
CA ALA A 66 49.12 -10.01 5.65
C ALA A 66 47.77 -10.56 5.13
N ALA A 67 46.83 -10.88 6.03
CA ALA A 67 45.48 -11.31 5.71
C ALA A 67 44.53 -10.15 5.27
N THR A 68 45.01 -8.90 5.14
CA THR A 68 44.19 -7.75 4.71
C THR A 68 43.33 -8.01 3.47
N PRO A 69 43.84 -8.66 2.37
CA PRO A 69 42.99 -8.96 1.21
C PRO A 69 41.81 -9.88 1.55
N LEU A 70 42.01 -10.82 2.48
CA LEU A 70 40.97 -11.74 2.94
C LEU A 70 39.91 -10.98 3.76
N TRP A 71 40.35 -10.11 4.67
CA TRP A 71 39.41 -9.26 5.45
C TRP A 71 38.62 -8.35 4.56
N ILE A 72 39.25 -7.66 3.61
CA ILE A 72 38.57 -6.81 2.63
C ILE A 72 37.55 -7.64 1.86
N TRP A 73 37.89 -8.83 1.38
CA TRP A 73 36.99 -9.70 0.64
C TRP A 73 35.82 -10.18 1.48
N LEU A 74 36.04 -10.57 2.75
CA LEU A 74 34.98 -10.99 3.66
C LEU A 74 33.99 -9.85 3.98
N PHE A 75 34.52 -8.66 4.30
CA PHE A 75 33.69 -7.52 4.69
C PHE A 75 33.12 -6.75 3.50
N SER A 76 33.70 -6.87 2.31
CA SER A 76 33.18 -6.26 1.08
C SER A 76 32.19 -7.15 0.34
N ARG A 77 31.98 -8.38 0.81
CA ARG A 77 30.93 -9.20 0.25
C ARG A 77 29.61 -8.46 0.47
N PRO A 78 28.89 -8.12 -0.63
CA PRO A 78 27.52 -7.68 -0.45
C PRO A 78 26.83 -8.79 0.36
N TRP A 79 26.19 -8.40 1.46
CA TRP A 79 25.34 -9.34 2.17
C TRP A 79 24.34 -9.80 1.11
N ARG A 80 24.49 -11.02 0.61
CA ARG A 80 23.57 -11.58 -0.37
C ARG A 80 22.23 -11.63 0.36
N PHE A 81 21.34 -10.70 0.04
CA PHE A 81 19.93 -11.00 0.18
C PHE A 81 19.78 -12.33 -0.55
N GLN A 82 19.31 -13.37 0.12
CA GLN A 82 19.06 -14.64 -0.53
C GLN A 82 18.20 -14.34 -1.75
N GLU A 83 18.76 -14.58 -2.93
CA GLU A 83 17.95 -14.55 -4.14
C GLU A 83 16.82 -15.53 -3.88
N GLU A 84 15.60 -15.09 -4.02
CA GLU A 84 14.46 -15.99 -3.86
C GLU A 84 14.63 -17.16 -4.82
N PRO A 85 14.44 -18.41 -4.35
CA PRO A 85 14.54 -19.56 -5.23
C PRO A 85 13.56 -19.37 -6.40
N GLN A 86 13.99 -19.75 -7.58
CA GLN A 86 13.09 -19.70 -8.75
C GLN A 86 11.83 -20.51 -8.46
N ALA A 87 10.67 -20.00 -8.91
CA ALA A 87 9.41 -20.71 -8.77
C ALA A 87 9.44 -22.04 -9.54
N THR A 88 9.05 -23.12 -8.89
CA THR A 88 8.84 -24.39 -9.55
C THR A 88 7.71 -24.30 -10.57
N PRO A 89 7.67 -25.17 -11.59
CA PRO A 89 6.56 -25.17 -12.55
C PRO A 89 5.17 -25.34 -11.88
N GLN A 90 5.09 -26.06 -10.78
CA GLN A 90 3.85 -26.26 -10.03
C GLN A 90 3.42 -24.97 -9.32
N GLU A 91 4.33 -24.27 -8.67
CA GLU A 91 4.10 -22.95 -8.04
C GLU A 91 3.67 -21.91 -9.09
N GLN A 92 4.36 -21.89 -10.25
CA GLN A 92 3.99 -21.00 -11.36
C GLN A 92 2.57 -21.29 -11.86
N ALA A 93 2.22 -22.55 -12.06
CA ALA A 93 0.88 -22.94 -12.50
C ALA A 93 -0.19 -22.58 -11.47
N TYR A 94 0.10 -22.76 -10.17
CA TYR A 94 -0.80 -22.38 -9.09
C TYR A 94 -1.09 -20.88 -9.06
N LEU A 95 -0.04 -20.06 -9.07
CA LEU A 95 -0.16 -18.60 -9.05
C LEU A 95 -0.80 -18.07 -10.36
N ALA A 96 -0.50 -18.67 -11.50
CA ALA A 96 -1.13 -18.33 -12.79
C ALA A 96 -2.62 -18.67 -12.81
N GLY A 97 -3.01 -19.81 -12.22
CA GLY A 97 -4.41 -20.19 -12.03
C GLY A 97 -5.19 -19.22 -11.14
N MET A 98 -4.54 -18.70 -10.10
CA MET A 98 -5.09 -17.66 -9.24
C MET A 98 -5.26 -16.34 -9.99
N ALA A 99 -4.22 -15.89 -10.69
CA ALA A 99 -4.25 -14.68 -11.50
C ALA A 99 -5.36 -14.77 -12.57
N ARG A 100 -5.55 -15.93 -13.21
CA ARG A 100 -6.61 -16.16 -14.20
C ARG A 100 -8.01 -16.07 -13.56
N GLY A 101 -8.19 -16.64 -12.37
CA GLY A 101 -9.46 -16.51 -11.62
C GLY A 101 -9.77 -15.04 -11.31
N THR A 102 -8.76 -14.29 -10.85
CA THR A 102 -8.89 -12.85 -10.55
C THR A 102 -9.24 -12.02 -11.79
N TRP A 103 -8.63 -12.33 -12.97
CA TRP A 103 -8.95 -11.65 -14.22
C TRP A 103 -10.43 -11.85 -14.64
N ARG A 104 -11.04 -13.00 -14.33
CA ARG A 104 -12.46 -13.29 -14.65
C ARG A 104 -13.42 -12.28 -14.02
N PHE A 105 -13.07 -11.67 -12.90
CA PHE A 105 -13.86 -10.59 -12.30
C PHE A 105 -14.07 -9.45 -13.31
N PHE A 106 -13.01 -8.99 -13.95
CA PHE A 106 -13.09 -7.92 -14.95
C PHE A 106 -13.72 -8.38 -16.27
N GLU A 107 -13.50 -9.64 -16.66
CA GLU A 107 -14.15 -10.18 -17.88
C GLU A 107 -15.68 -10.15 -17.77
N ILE A 108 -16.21 -10.39 -16.56
CA ILE A 108 -17.66 -10.50 -16.34
C ILE A 108 -18.29 -9.14 -16.04
N HIS A 109 -17.62 -8.30 -15.24
CA HIS A 109 -18.24 -7.10 -14.69
C HIS A 109 -17.89 -5.81 -15.42
N VAL A 110 -17.02 -5.84 -16.42
CA VAL A 110 -16.66 -4.65 -17.22
C VAL A 110 -17.06 -4.84 -18.67
N GLY A 111 -18.01 -4.06 -19.12
CA GLY A 111 -18.54 -4.14 -20.49
C GLY A 111 -19.45 -2.97 -20.83
N GLU A 112 -20.17 -3.11 -21.93
CA GLU A 112 -21.10 -2.08 -22.45
C GLU A 112 -22.13 -1.57 -21.41
N PRO A 113 -22.74 -2.45 -20.57
CA PRO A 113 -23.72 -1.99 -19.57
C PRO A 113 -23.15 -1.08 -18.49
N THR A 114 -21.82 -1.08 -18.28
CA THR A 114 -21.11 -0.26 -17.31
C THR A 114 -20.24 0.80 -17.98
N HIS A 115 -20.51 1.14 -19.25
CA HIS A 115 -19.68 2.03 -20.07
C HIS A 115 -18.19 1.66 -20.04
N HIS A 116 -17.89 0.34 -19.98
CA HIS A 116 -16.54 -0.22 -19.87
C HIS A 116 -15.76 0.24 -18.64
N LEU A 117 -16.46 0.66 -17.56
CA LEU A 117 -15.89 1.00 -16.26
C LEU A 117 -16.06 -0.16 -15.27
N PRO A 118 -15.06 -0.45 -14.42
CA PRO A 118 -15.20 -1.45 -13.37
C PRO A 118 -16.13 -0.96 -12.26
N PRO A 119 -17.02 -1.82 -11.71
CA PRO A 119 -17.74 -1.49 -10.50
C PRO A 119 -16.76 -1.39 -9.32
N ASP A 120 -17.15 -0.70 -8.24
CA ASP A 120 -16.33 -0.61 -7.04
C ASP A 120 -16.14 -1.98 -6.39
N ASN A 121 -17.25 -2.70 -6.20
CA ASN A 121 -17.22 -4.05 -5.68
C ASN A 121 -18.45 -4.85 -6.12
N VAL A 122 -18.33 -6.18 -5.98
CA VAL A 122 -19.43 -7.12 -6.18
C VAL A 122 -19.52 -8.01 -4.94
N GLN A 123 -20.56 -7.84 -4.16
CA GLN A 123 -20.88 -8.67 -3.02
C GLN A 123 -21.71 -9.88 -3.49
N THR A 124 -21.45 -11.06 -2.92
CA THR A 124 -22.17 -12.30 -3.27
C THR A 124 -23.02 -12.84 -2.12
N VAL A 125 -22.69 -12.52 -0.88
CA VAL A 125 -23.37 -12.95 0.34
C VAL A 125 -23.57 -11.75 1.26
N PRO A 126 -24.70 -11.55 1.93
CA PRO A 126 -25.90 -12.40 1.98
C PRO A 126 -26.78 -12.31 0.73
N SER A 127 -26.61 -11.30 -0.10
CA SER A 127 -27.30 -11.11 -1.37
C SER A 127 -26.34 -10.60 -2.42
N THR A 128 -26.56 -10.94 -3.68
CA THR A 128 -25.76 -10.39 -4.78
C THR A 128 -26.05 -8.89 -4.91
N MET A 129 -24.99 -8.09 -4.81
CA MET A 129 -25.05 -6.64 -4.92
C MET A 129 -23.84 -6.12 -5.69
N VAL A 130 -24.08 -5.32 -6.71
CA VAL A 130 -23.03 -4.64 -7.47
C VAL A 130 -23.03 -3.17 -7.03
N ALA A 131 -21.89 -2.69 -6.57
CA ALA A 131 -21.70 -1.26 -6.29
C ALA A 131 -21.41 -0.53 -7.60
N GLU A 132 -22.45 0.01 -8.23
CA GLU A 132 -22.43 0.63 -9.57
C GLU A 132 -21.80 2.02 -9.55
N ARG A 133 -20.62 2.10 -8.94
CA ARG A 133 -19.77 3.29 -8.89
C ARG A 133 -18.32 2.91 -9.13
N THR A 134 -17.52 3.88 -9.54
CA THR A 134 -16.09 3.66 -9.79
C THR A 134 -15.25 4.83 -9.34
N SER A 135 -13.98 4.58 -9.02
CA SER A 135 -12.96 5.58 -8.66
C SER A 135 -11.82 5.59 -9.68
N PRO A 136 -10.99 6.64 -9.71
CA PRO A 136 -9.81 6.67 -10.58
C PRO A 136 -8.86 5.51 -10.32
N THR A 137 -8.70 5.04 -9.07
CA THR A 137 -7.89 3.85 -8.75
C THR A 137 -8.46 2.59 -9.40
N ASN A 138 -9.78 2.38 -9.34
CA ASN A 138 -10.44 1.24 -9.98
C ASN A 138 -10.24 1.25 -11.49
N MET A 139 -10.43 2.42 -12.15
CA MET A 139 -10.24 2.61 -13.58
C MET A 139 -8.80 2.27 -13.99
N GLY A 140 -7.82 2.81 -13.28
CA GLY A 140 -6.41 2.59 -13.57
C GLY A 140 -5.97 1.14 -13.41
N LEU A 141 -6.42 0.47 -12.34
CA LEU A 141 -6.11 -0.94 -12.10
C LEU A 141 -6.78 -1.86 -13.11
N TYR A 142 -8.01 -1.58 -13.53
CA TYR A 142 -8.63 -2.33 -14.62
C TYR A 142 -7.85 -2.21 -15.93
N LEU A 143 -7.49 -1.00 -16.34
CA LEU A 143 -6.70 -0.78 -17.56
C LEU A 143 -5.35 -1.51 -17.50
N LEU A 144 -4.68 -1.51 -16.35
CA LEU A 144 -3.44 -2.26 -16.16
C LEU A 144 -3.67 -3.77 -16.14
N ALA A 145 -4.80 -4.24 -15.56
CA ALA A 145 -5.20 -5.63 -15.58
C ALA A 145 -5.41 -6.16 -17.01
N VAL A 146 -5.94 -5.34 -17.93
CA VAL A 146 -6.05 -5.68 -19.36
C VAL A 146 -4.67 -5.93 -19.98
N ALA A 147 -3.68 -5.07 -19.68
CA ALA A 147 -2.30 -5.27 -20.16
C ALA A 147 -1.68 -6.56 -19.59
N CYS A 148 -1.93 -6.85 -18.31
CA CYS A 148 -1.51 -8.09 -17.66
C CYS A 148 -2.13 -9.32 -18.34
N ALA A 149 -3.45 -9.30 -18.59
CA ALA A 149 -4.16 -10.38 -19.26
C ALA A 149 -3.61 -10.65 -20.67
N ARG A 150 -3.25 -9.60 -21.41
CA ARG A 150 -2.57 -9.74 -22.71
C ARG A 150 -1.20 -10.39 -22.56
N SER A 151 -0.43 -10.02 -21.54
CA SER A 151 0.91 -10.58 -21.31
C SER A 151 0.89 -12.06 -20.92
N PHE A 152 -0.18 -12.51 -20.24
CA PHE A 152 -0.44 -13.93 -20.02
C PHE A 152 -1.00 -14.67 -21.25
N GLY A 153 -1.35 -13.97 -22.32
CA GLY A 153 -1.95 -14.57 -23.50
C GLY A 153 -3.42 -14.97 -23.33
N TRP A 154 -4.12 -14.49 -22.32
CA TRP A 154 -5.55 -14.77 -22.12
C TRP A 154 -6.44 -13.97 -23.06
N ILE A 155 -5.95 -12.84 -23.54
CA ILE A 155 -6.55 -12.02 -24.58
C ILE A 155 -5.47 -11.68 -25.61
N ASP A 156 -5.89 -11.42 -26.84
CA ASP A 156 -5.00 -10.95 -27.90
C ASP A 156 -4.82 -9.42 -27.90
N THR A 157 -3.97 -8.90 -28.77
CA THR A 157 -3.69 -7.46 -28.87
C THR A 157 -4.91 -6.67 -29.37
N ALA A 158 -5.75 -7.25 -30.23
CA ALA A 158 -6.97 -6.60 -30.71
C ALA A 158 -7.99 -6.43 -29.57
N GLN A 159 -8.12 -7.45 -28.71
CA GLN A 159 -8.97 -7.40 -27.52
C GLN A 159 -8.44 -6.41 -26.47
N LEU A 160 -7.11 -6.34 -26.27
CA LEU A 160 -6.51 -5.30 -25.42
C LEU A 160 -6.88 -3.90 -25.93
N LEU A 161 -6.66 -3.65 -27.23
CA LEU A 161 -6.97 -2.36 -27.85
C LEU A 161 -8.46 -2.02 -27.69
N SER A 162 -9.34 -2.95 -28.05
CA SER A 162 -10.79 -2.73 -27.96
C SER A 162 -11.25 -2.39 -26.55
N ARG A 163 -10.78 -3.12 -25.52
CA ARG A 163 -11.14 -2.87 -24.12
C ARG A 163 -10.58 -1.54 -23.61
N CYS A 164 -9.29 -1.26 -23.87
CA CYS A 164 -8.67 -0.04 -23.40
C CYS A 164 -9.22 1.21 -24.10
N GLU A 165 -9.43 1.16 -25.43
CA GLU A 165 -10.00 2.27 -26.17
C GLU A 165 -11.41 2.60 -25.69
N ALA A 166 -12.28 1.59 -25.54
CA ALA A 166 -13.65 1.78 -25.05
C ALA A 166 -13.68 2.41 -23.64
N THR A 167 -12.80 1.97 -22.73
CA THR A 167 -12.68 2.60 -21.42
C THR A 167 -12.18 4.03 -21.53
N LEU A 168 -11.13 4.29 -22.29
CA LEU A 168 -10.61 5.65 -22.46
C LEU A 168 -11.61 6.58 -23.14
N ASP A 169 -12.43 6.08 -24.08
CA ASP A 169 -13.52 6.84 -24.70
C ASP A 169 -14.51 7.31 -23.65
N THR A 170 -14.88 6.44 -22.72
CA THR A 170 -15.70 6.83 -21.56
C THR A 170 -14.97 7.84 -20.69
N LEU A 171 -13.70 7.63 -20.34
CA LEU A 171 -12.94 8.56 -19.50
C LEU A 171 -12.83 9.97 -20.11
N ASP A 172 -12.77 10.08 -21.43
CA ASP A 172 -12.73 11.39 -22.11
C ASP A 172 -14.04 12.18 -21.97
N THR A 173 -15.17 11.49 -21.72
CA THR A 173 -16.48 12.14 -21.49
C THR A 173 -16.70 12.56 -20.04
N LEU A 174 -15.97 12.00 -19.07
CA LEU A 174 -16.18 12.27 -17.66
C LEU A 174 -15.77 13.71 -17.29
N GLU A 175 -16.56 14.35 -16.48
CA GLU A 175 -16.24 15.66 -15.91
C GLU A 175 -15.01 15.56 -15.00
N ARG A 176 -14.11 16.53 -15.12
CA ARG A 176 -12.84 16.58 -14.39
C ARG A 176 -12.62 17.95 -13.75
N HIS A 177 -11.89 17.98 -12.65
CA HIS A 177 -11.49 19.23 -12.01
C HIS A 177 -9.96 19.41 -12.14
N ARG A 178 -9.50 20.43 -12.88
CA ARG A 178 -8.07 20.69 -13.16
C ARG A 178 -7.33 19.44 -13.67
N GLY A 179 -7.96 18.70 -14.58
CA GLY A 179 -7.43 17.45 -15.13
C GLY A 179 -7.59 16.23 -14.24
N HIS A 180 -7.94 16.38 -12.95
CA HIS A 180 -8.21 15.27 -12.05
C HIS A 180 -9.59 14.69 -12.26
N PHE A 181 -9.68 13.36 -12.25
CA PHE A 181 -10.96 12.67 -12.12
C PHE A 181 -11.47 12.76 -10.68
N LEU A 182 -12.78 12.66 -10.54
CA LEU A 182 -13.45 12.83 -9.25
C LEU A 182 -13.77 11.47 -8.59
N ASN A 183 -13.90 11.46 -7.30
CA ASN A 183 -14.44 10.36 -6.53
C ASN A 183 -15.89 10.74 -6.15
N TRP A 184 -16.91 10.08 -6.58
CA TRP A 184 -17.00 8.86 -7.41
C TRP A 184 -17.85 9.13 -8.65
N TYR A 185 -17.84 8.25 -9.67
CA TYR A 185 -18.78 8.27 -10.76
C TYR A 185 -19.71 7.07 -10.69
N ASP A 186 -20.99 7.28 -11.03
CA ASP A 186 -21.91 6.18 -11.31
C ASP A 186 -21.51 5.52 -12.63
N THR A 187 -21.42 4.17 -12.66
CA THR A 187 -20.97 3.44 -13.86
C THR A 187 -22.05 3.30 -14.93
N ARG A 188 -23.31 3.58 -14.61
CA ARG A 188 -24.44 3.51 -15.55
C ARG A 188 -24.81 4.86 -16.14
N THR A 189 -24.82 5.90 -15.30
CA THR A 189 -25.24 7.25 -15.72
C THR A 189 -24.06 8.15 -16.06
N LEU A 190 -22.84 7.79 -15.64
CA LEU A 190 -21.61 8.57 -15.70
C LEU A 190 -21.67 9.87 -14.87
N GLU A 191 -22.70 10.04 -14.06
CA GLU A 191 -22.86 11.19 -13.17
C GLU A 191 -21.88 11.13 -11.99
N ILE A 192 -21.48 12.31 -11.52
CA ILE A 192 -20.66 12.44 -10.33
C ILE A 192 -21.52 12.16 -9.09
N LEU A 193 -21.10 11.19 -8.29
CA LEU A 193 -21.71 10.94 -6.98
C LEU A 193 -21.23 11.99 -5.98
N LYS A 194 -22.17 12.69 -5.38
CA LYS A 194 -21.87 13.77 -4.43
C LYS A 194 -21.54 13.23 -3.04
N PRO A 195 -20.60 13.87 -2.32
CA PRO A 195 -19.90 15.11 -2.68
C PRO A 195 -18.80 14.89 -3.71
N ALA A 196 -18.69 15.78 -4.71
CA ALA A 196 -17.61 15.76 -5.70
C ALA A 196 -16.25 16.04 -5.02
N TYR A 197 -15.32 15.12 -5.18
CA TYR A 197 -14.03 15.15 -4.48
C TYR A 197 -12.87 14.80 -5.39
N VAL A 198 -11.78 15.56 -5.31
CA VAL A 198 -10.50 15.21 -5.90
C VAL A 198 -9.67 14.52 -4.85
N SER A 199 -9.39 13.23 -5.03
CA SER A 199 -8.47 12.47 -4.18
C SER A 199 -7.05 12.55 -4.76
N THR A 200 -6.09 12.98 -3.95
CA THR A 200 -4.68 13.06 -4.36
C THR A 200 -4.11 11.67 -4.65
N VAL A 201 -4.42 10.70 -3.81
CA VAL A 201 -3.93 9.32 -3.97
C VAL A 201 -4.53 8.64 -5.19
N ASP A 202 -5.85 8.74 -5.38
CA ASP A 202 -6.51 8.13 -6.54
C ASP A 202 -6.03 8.72 -7.86
N SER A 203 -5.80 10.04 -7.89
CA SER A 203 -5.21 10.71 -9.05
C SER A 203 -3.82 10.19 -9.35
N GLY A 204 -2.99 10.01 -8.33
CA GLY A 204 -1.64 9.45 -8.48
C GLY A 204 -1.65 8.01 -8.96
N ASN A 205 -2.55 7.19 -8.41
CA ASN A 205 -2.71 5.79 -8.79
C ASN A 205 -3.12 5.66 -10.26
N LEU A 206 -4.15 6.40 -10.69
CA LEU A 206 -4.56 6.41 -12.09
C LEU A 206 -3.41 6.83 -13.02
N CYS A 207 -2.71 7.92 -12.68
CA CYS A 207 -1.56 8.38 -13.48
C CYS A 207 -0.49 7.29 -13.60
N GLY A 208 -0.10 6.65 -12.50
CA GLY A 208 0.89 5.56 -12.49
C GLY A 208 0.46 4.37 -13.33
N HIS A 209 -0.80 3.95 -13.23
CA HIS A 209 -1.34 2.83 -14.00
C HIS A 209 -1.46 3.15 -15.51
N LEU A 210 -1.84 4.38 -15.86
CA LEU A 210 -1.85 4.84 -17.27
C LEU A 210 -0.43 4.86 -17.87
N LEU A 211 0.58 5.27 -17.09
CA LEU A 211 1.97 5.23 -17.55
C LEU A 211 2.46 3.79 -17.73
N ALA A 212 2.03 2.86 -16.87
CA ALA A 212 2.31 1.44 -17.01
C ALA A 212 1.68 0.88 -18.31
N LEU A 213 0.41 1.19 -18.56
CA LEU A 213 -0.27 0.78 -19.80
C LEU A 213 0.42 1.36 -21.05
N ALA A 214 0.81 2.64 -21.02
CA ALA A 214 1.57 3.24 -22.11
C ALA A 214 2.88 2.52 -22.38
N GLY A 215 3.62 2.14 -21.31
CA GLY A 215 4.84 1.36 -21.43
C GLY A 215 4.60 -0.08 -21.92
N ALA A 216 3.47 -0.69 -21.56
CA ALA A 216 3.07 -1.99 -22.09
C ALA A 216 2.79 -1.92 -23.60
N CYS A 217 2.12 -0.86 -24.06
CA CYS A 217 1.92 -0.64 -25.50
C CYS A 217 3.24 -0.45 -26.26
N ASP A 218 4.18 0.32 -25.68
CA ASP A 218 5.51 0.49 -26.27
C ASP A 218 6.27 -0.85 -26.35
N ALA A 219 6.20 -1.69 -25.31
CA ALA A 219 6.81 -3.02 -25.32
C ALA A 219 6.23 -3.90 -26.42
N LEU A 220 4.90 -3.91 -26.57
CA LEU A 220 4.24 -4.66 -27.64
C LEU A 220 4.65 -4.18 -29.05
N LEU A 221 4.90 -2.87 -29.22
CA LEU A 221 5.41 -2.32 -30.49
C LEU A 221 6.83 -2.78 -30.80
N HIS A 222 7.68 -2.91 -29.77
CA HIS A 222 9.06 -3.39 -29.95
C HIS A 222 9.13 -4.89 -30.23
N ASP A 223 8.25 -5.69 -29.66
CA ASP A 223 8.20 -7.14 -29.83
C ASP A 223 7.52 -7.55 -31.15
N SER A 224 6.75 -6.64 -31.77
CA SER A 224 6.11 -6.87 -33.06
C SER A 224 7.16 -6.80 -34.17
N GLN A 225 7.37 -7.89 -34.92
CA GLN A 225 8.15 -7.83 -36.17
C GLN A 225 7.48 -6.83 -37.11
N PRO A 226 8.27 -6.10 -37.92
CA PRO A 226 7.74 -5.07 -38.83
C PRO A 226 7.01 -5.65 -40.04
N ASP A 227 6.24 -6.70 -39.85
CA ASP A 227 5.40 -7.22 -40.90
C ASP A 227 4.02 -6.56 -40.85
N VAL A 228 3.77 -5.74 -41.89
CA VAL A 228 2.47 -5.52 -42.50
C VAL A 228 1.65 -4.33 -41.98
N GLU A 229 1.17 -3.57 -42.89
CA GLU A 229 -0.06 -2.77 -43.10
C GLU A 229 -1.29 -3.02 -42.21
N THR A 230 -1.08 -3.53 -40.96
CA THR A 230 -2.17 -3.68 -40.00
C THR A 230 -2.33 -2.39 -39.22
N PRO A 231 -3.56 -1.98 -38.86
CA PRO A 231 -3.81 -0.78 -38.03
C PRO A 231 -3.33 -0.92 -36.59
N VAL A 232 -2.86 -2.10 -36.16
CA VAL A 232 -2.47 -2.42 -34.78
C VAL A 232 -1.33 -1.54 -34.26
N PRO A 233 -0.20 -1.35 -34.97
CA PRO A 233 0.87 -0.50 -34.47
C PRO A 233 0.44 0.96 -34.28
N ALA A 234 -0.31 1.52 -35.19
CA ALA A 234 -0.82 2.89 -35.11
C ALA A 234 -1.80 3.05 -33.91
N ARG A 235 -2.67 2.05 -33.69
CA ARG A 235 -3.59 2.05 -32.53
C ARG A 235 -2.84 1.93 -31.21
N LEU A 236 -1.82 1.08 -31.11
CA LEU A 236 -0.96 0.98 -29.90
C LEU A 236 -0.25 2.31 -29.60
N GLN A 237 0.29 2.98 -30.64
CA GLN A 237 0.91 4.31 -30.49
C GLN A 237 -0.11 5.36 -30.02
N ALA A 238 -1.30 5.38 -30.62
CA ALA A 238 -2.38 6.30 -30.24
C ALA A 238 -2.85 6.03 -28.80
N LEU A 239 -3.03 4.77 -28.42
CA LEU A 239 -3.40 4.37 -27.06
C LEU A 239 -2.33 4.82 -26.05
N ALA A 240 -1.06 4.56 -26.31
CA ALA A 240 0.05 4.99 -25.45
C ALA A 240 0.12 6.52 -25.31
N ALA A 241 -0.06 7.26 -26.40
CA ALA A 241 -0.08 8.72 -26.38
C ALA A 241 -1.25 9.25 -25.55
N ARG A 242 -2.44 8.65 -25.70
CA ARG A 242 -3.64 9.00 -24.94
C ARG A 242 -3.47 8.74 -23.44
N CYS A 243 -2.90 7.60 -23.06
CA CYS A 243 -2.58 7.30 -21.67
C CYS A 243 -1.59 8.32 -21.08
N ARG A 244 -0.53 8.67 -21.81
CA ARG A 244 0.44 9.69 -21.36
C ARG A 244 -0.19 11.07 -21.21
N ARG A 245 -1.09 11.46 -22.13
CA ARG A 245 -1.84 12.71 -22.03
C ARG A 245 -2.66 12.73 -20.75
N LEU A 246 -3.53 11.74 -20.52
CA LEU A 246 -4.38 11.64 -19.34
C LEU A 246 -3.58 11.58 -18.04
N ALA A 247 -2.42 10.94 -18.01
CA ALA A 247 -1.54 10.92 -16.85
C ALA A 247 -0.85 12.27 -16.59
N THR A 248 -0.74 13.15 -17.59
CA THR A 248 -0.04 14.43 -17.49
C THR A 248 -0.98 15.59 -17.17
N GLU A 249 -2.25 15.50 -17.54
CA GLU A 249 -3.27 16.56 -17.35
C GLU A 249 -3.54 16.95 -15.88
N PRO A 250 -3.60 16.01 -14.89
CA PRO A 250 -3.87 16.38 -13.51
C PRO A 250 -2.84 17.33 -12.91
N GLU A 251 -3.29 18.47 -12.40
CA GLU A 251 -2.46 19.53 -11.80
C GLU A 251 -2.24 19.28 -10.30
N PHE A 252 -1.16 18.62 -9.89
CA PHE A 252 -0.90 18.37 -8.47
C PHE A 252 -0.45 19.63 -7.70
N GLY A 253 -0.03 20.69 -8.39
CA GLY A 253 0.47 21.91 -7.78
C GLY A 253 -0.54 22.59 -6.85
N PHE A 254 -1.84 22.56 -7.16
CA PHE A 254 -2.85 23.17 -6.29
C PHE A 254 -3.15 22.37 -5.02
N LEU A 255 -2.80 21.07 -5.01
CA LEU A 255 -2.90 20.20 -3.84
C LEU A 255 -1.68 20.32 -2.91
N TYR A 256 -0.64 21.06 -3.32
CA TYR A 256 0.60 21.19 -2.58
C TYR A 256 0.59 22.39 -1.63
N HIS A 257 0.97 22.15 -0.37
CA HIS A 257 1.10 23.21 0.63
C HIS A 257 2.55 23.68 0.76
N PRO A 258 2.91 24.89 0.27
CA PRO A 258 4.32 25.30 0.14
C PRO A 258 5.09 25.37 1.46
N ARG A 259 4.45 25.84 2.55
CA ARG A 259 5.11 25.95 3.86
C ARG A 259 5.33 24.59 4.54
N LYS A 260 4.38 23.66 4.43
CA LYS A 260 4.51 22.31 4.97
C LYS A 260 5.29 21.38 4.05
N ARG A 261 5.40 21.73 2.76
CA ARG A 261 5.99 20.92 1.69
C ARG A 261 5.33 19.55 1.53
N LEU A 262 4.02 19.48 1.76
CA LEU A 262 3.22 18.25 1.72
C LEU A 262 2.02 18.42 0.79
N LEU A 263 1.53 17.30 0.25
CA LEU A 263 0.28 17.25 -0.49
C LEU A 263 -0.89 17.07 0.48
N HIS A 264 -1.94 17.86 0.29
CA HIS A 264 -3.23 17.63 0.94
C HIS A 264 -3.81 16.28 0.50
N ILE A 265 -4.62 15.64 1.35
CA ILE A 265 -5.25 14.37 0.98
C ILE A 265 -6.24 14.54 -0.16
N GLY A 266 -6.83 15.72 -0.32
CA GLY A 266 -7.70 16.02 -1.45
C GLY A 266 -8.32 17.40 -1.42
N TYR A 267 -9.32 17.58 -2.29
CA TYR A 267 -10.02 18.84 -2.49
C TYR A 267 -11.53 18.61 -2.66
N ARG A 268 -12.33 19.30 -1.87
CA ARG A 268 -13.78 19.29 -1.95
C ARG A 268 -14.25 20.33 -2.97
N VAL A 269 -14.74 19.86 -4.10
CA VAL A 269 -15.09 20.72 -5.23
C VAL A 269 -16.25 21.68 -4.88
N ALA A 270 -17.29 21.17 -4.21
CA ALA A 270 -18.45 21.96 -3.84
C ALA A 270 -18.13 23.11 -2.88
N ASP A 271 -17.20 22.87 -1.95
CA ASP A 271 -16.79 23.86 -0.95
C ASP A 271 -15.62 24.74 -1.42
N SER A 272 -15.05 24.44 -2.59
CA SER A 272 -13.81 25.04 -3.10
C SER A 272 -12.68 25.02 -2.05
N ALA A 273 -12.57 23.93 -1.29
CA ALA A 273 -11.70 23.82 -0.12
C ALA A 273 -10.78 22.60 -0.17
N LEU A 274 -9.51 22.82 0.15
CA LEU A 274 -8.56 21.75 0.40
C LEU A 274 -8.86 21.08 1.76
N ASP A 275 -8.65 19.78 1.84
CA ASP A 275 -8.66 19.10 3.13
C ASP A 275 -7.56 19.62 4.05
N THR A 276 -7.82 19.61 5.35
CA THR A 276 -6.87 20.08 6.35
C THR A 276 -5.73 19.11 6.63
N SER A 277 -5.93 17.84 6.27
CA SER A 277 -4.97 16.76 6.46
C SER A 277 -4.03 16.59 5.25
N PHE A 278 -2.90 15.93 5.48
CA PHE A 278 -1.82 15.79 4.50
C PHE A 278 -1.38 14.33 4.42
N TYR A 279 -0.87 13.94 3.26
CA TYR A 279 -0.03 12.76 3.13
C TYR A 279 1.38 13.12 3.58
N ASP A 280 1.72 12.78 4.80
CA ASP A 280 2.94 13.23 5.48
C ASP A 280 3.95 12.10 5.77
N LEU A 281 3.67 10.86 5.36
CA LEU A 281 4.53 9.71 5.56
C LEU A 281 5.05 9.12 4.26
N LEU A 282 6.31 8.65 4.28
CA LEU A 282 6.91 7.93 3.14
C LEU A 282 6.27 6.54 2.96
N ALA A 283 5.98 5.82 4.05
CA ALA A 283 5.21 4.58 4.01
C ALA A 283 3.72 4.90 3.84
N SER A 284 3.32 5.20 2.64
CA SER A 284 1.96 5.52 2.23
C SER A 284 1.77 5.14 0.76
N GLU A 285 0.56 4.74 0.39
CA GLU A 285 0.18 4.53 -1.01
C GLU A 285 0.29 5.83 -1.83
N ALA A 286 0.10 6.98 -1.19
CA ALA A 286 0.20 8.29 -1.82
C ALA A 286 1.62 8.64 -2.32
N ARG A 287 2.66 7.84 -1.98
CA ARG A 287 4.01 8.10 -2.52
C ARG A 287 4.10 7.98 -4.04
N LEU A 288 3.18 7.24 -4.68
CA LEU A 288 3.08 7.21 -6.15
C LEU A 288 2.67 8.57 -6.70
N ALA A 289 1.65 9.21 -6.10
CA ALA A 289 1.24 10.58 -6.43
C ALA A 289 2.38 11.57 -6.20
N SER A 290 3.07 11.46 -5.07
CA SER A 290 4.22 12.31 -4.71
C SER A 290 5.35 12.20 -5.74
N LEU A 291 5.74 10.98 -6.10
CA LEU A 291 6.81 10.74 -7.07
C LEU A 291 6.43 11.27 -8.47
N TRP A 292 5.18 11.03 -8.91
CA TRP A 292 4.72 11.51 -10.20
C TRP A 292 4.60 13.03 -10.26
N ALA A 293 4.08 13.66 -9.22
CA ALA A 293 3.99 15.12 -9.14
C ALA A 293 5.38 15.79 -9.20
N ILE A 294 6.39 15.19 -8.58
CA ILE A 294 7.79 15.63 -8.67
C ILE A 294 8.32 15.39 -10.09
N ALA A 295 8.10 14.22 -10.66
CA ALA A 295 8.56 13.86 -12.01
C ALA A 295 7.97 14.75 -13.10
N LYS A 296 6.73 15.25 -12.89
CA LYS A 296 6.07 16.23 -13.75
C LYS A 296 6.61 17.65 -13.57
N GLY A 297 7.17 17.97 -12.41
CA GLY A 297 7.57 19.32 -12.02
C GLY A 297 6.45 20.16 -11.38
N ASP A 298 5.32 19.57 -11.04
CA ASP A 298 4.22 20.25 -10.34
C ASP A 298 4.56 20.54 -8.87
N VAL A 299 5.43 19.71 -8.29
CA VAL A 299 5.84 19.76 -6.89
C VAL A 299 7.36 19.65 -6.81
N PRO A 300 8.05 20.47 -5.98
CA PRO A 300 9.50 20.43 -5.86
C PRO A 300 9.99 19.15 -5.16
N ALA A 301 11.24 18.74 -5.44
CA ALA A 301 11.84 17.52 -4.88
C ALA A 301 11.94 17.52 -3.34
N GLU A 302 11.99 18.70 -2.71
CA GLU A 302 11.97 18.90 -1.25
C GLU A 302 10.71 18.32 -0.59
N HIS A 303 9.64 18.13 -1.35
CA HIS A 303 8.45 17.40 -0.89
C HIS A 303 8.80 16.00 -0.43
N TRP A 304 9.56 15.24 -1.25
CA TRP A 304 9.99 13.88 -0.89
C TRP A 304 10.79 13.85 0.41
N GLY A 305 11.70 14.82 0.60
CA GLY A 305 12.46 14.98 1.83
C GLY A 305 11.61 15.32 3.06
N SER A 306 10.40 15.87 2.85
CA SER A 306 9.49 16.28 3.94
C SER A 306 8.54 15.15 4.39
N LEU A 307 8.45 14.05 3.62
CA LEU A 307 7.70 12.87 4.04
C LEU A 307 8.36 12.25 5.27
N GLY A 308 7.59 11.95 6.31
CA GLY A 308 8.06 11.37 7.57
C GLY A 308 8.60 9.95 7.41
N ARG A 309 9.66 9.64 8.16
CA ARG A 309 10.34 8.33 8.15
C ARG A 309 10.48 7.78 9.56
N PRO A 310 9.36 7.42 10.23
CA PRO A 310 9.40 6.91 11.61
C PRO A 310 9.92 5.47 11.65
N PHE A 311 11.23 5.29 11.45
CA PHE A 311 11.90 3.99 11.54
C PHE A 311 11.97 3.50 12.97
N TYR A 312 11.89 2.17 13.14
CA TYR A 312 12.19 1.48 14.39
C TYR A 312 12.84 0.12 14.13
N GLY A 313 13.61 -0.36 15.12
CA GLY A 313 14.31 -1.64 15.03
C GLY A 313 13.42 -2.83 15.39
N VAL A 314 13.39 -3.84 14.53
CA VAL A 314 12.71 -5.13 14.76
C VAL A 314 13.72 -6.26 14.58
N GLY A 315 14.23 -6.77 15.67
CA GLY A 315 15.35 -7.72 15.63
C GLY A 315 16.57 -7.11 14.92
N ARG A 316 16.97 -7.69 13.79
CA ARG A 316 18.04 -7.17 12.92
C ARG A 316 17.51 -6.36 11.72
N ARG A 317 16.22 -6.07 11.67
CA ARG A 317 15.57 -5.37 10.57
C ARG A 317 15.17 -3.96 10.97
N ALA A 318 15.05 -3.08 9.99
CA ALA A 318 14.47 -1.76 10.13
C ALA A 318 13.04 -1.79 9.61
N ALA A 319 12.08 -1.46 10.45
CA ALA A 319 10.70 -1.25 10.03
C ALA A 319 10.41 0.25 9.97
N LEU A 320 9.56 0.65 9.05
CA LEU A 320 9.05 2.00 8.90
C LEU A 320 7.57 1.97 9.27
N ARG A 321 7.11 2.91 10.10
CA ARG A 321 5.68 3.01 10.43
C ARG A 321 4.92 3.75 9.35
N SER A 322 3.67 3.32 9.16
CA SER A 322 2.65 4.00 8.37
C SER A 322 1.52 4.50 9.27
N TRP A 323 0.50 5.14 8.70
CA TRP A 323 -0.64 5.62 9.49
C TRP A 323 -1.43 4.50 10.12
N SER A 324 -1.89 3.54 9.31
CA SER A 324 -2.73 2.44 9.78
C SER A 324 -1.96 1.15 10.07
N GLY A 325 -0.75 0.97 9.51
CA GLY A 325 -0.03 -0.29 9.55
C GLY A 325 -0.55 -1.33 8.57
N SER A 326 -1.28 -0.88 7.56
CA SER A 326 -1.89 -1.69 6.51
C SER A 326 -0.85 -2.15 5.48
N MET A 327 -0.94 -3.39 5.01
CA MET A 327 -0.09 -3.87 3.90
C MET A 327 -0.25 -3.03 2.63
N PHE A 328 -1.43 -2.49 2.40
CA PHE A 328 -1.74 -1.59 1.29
C PHE A 328 -0.76 -0.40 1.23
N GLU A 329 -0.57 0.31 2.37
CA GLU A 329 0.30 1.48 2.47
C GLU A 329 1.76 1.19 2.08
N TYR A 330 2.23 -0.04 2.34
CA TYR A 330 3.62 -0.43 2.04
C TYR A 330 3.79 -0.94 0.61
N LEU A 331 2.84 -1.72 0.08
CA LEU A 331 3.10 -2.59 -1.06
C LEU A 331 2.42 -2.15 -2.35
N MET A 332 1.30 -1.40 -2.27
CA MET A 332 0.55 -1.01 -3.46
C MET A 332 1.38 -0.21 -4.48
N PRO A 333 2.17 0.81 -4.12
CA PRO A 333 2.97 1.54 -5.10
C PRO A 333 4.03 0.70 -5.81
N ALA A 334 4.52 -0.37 -5.14
CA ALA A 334 5.48 -1.30 -5.71
C ALA A 334 4.88 -2.20 -6.82
N LEU A 335 3.58 -2.13 -7.08
CA LEU A 335 2.97 -2.73 -8.28
C LEU A 335 3.58 -2.15 -9.56
N VAL A 336 3.87 -0.87 -9.56
CA VAL A 336 4.34 -0.10 -10.73
C VAL A 336 5.67 0.62 -10.51
N LEU A 337 6.12 0.81 -9.26
CA LEU A 337 7.41 1.40 -8.94
C LEU A 337 8.44 0.30 -8.66
N ASP A 338 9.64 0.47 -9.21
CA ASP A 338 10.79 -0.36 -8.86
C ASP A 338 11.49 0.23 -7.63
N GLU A 339 11.27 -0.41 -6.47
CA GLU A 339 11.90 -0.07 -5.20
C GLU A 339 13.10 -0.99 -5.00
N PRO A 340 14.34 -0.52 -5.24
CA PRO A 340 15.51 -1.38 -5.32
C PRO A 340 15.76 -2.18 -4.04
N VAL A 341 16.24 -3.40 -4.18
CA VAL A 341 16.63 -4.25 -3.04
C VAL A 341 17.68 -3.53 -2.19
N GLY A 342 17.42 -3.44 -0.88
CA GLY A 342 18.27 -2.72 0.07
C GLY A 342 17.93 -1.24 0.23
N SER A 343 17.01 -0.69 -0.56
CA SER A 343 16.46 0.64 -0.30
C SER A 343 15.62 0.67 0.97
N ALA A 344 15.38 1.87 1.49
CA ALA A 344 14.54 2.11 2.67
C ALA A 344 13.11 1.56 2.48
N LEU A 345 12.50 1.78 1.31
CA LEU A 345 11.15 1.30 0.99
C LEU A 345 11.11 -0.22 0.84
N ASN A 346 12.03 -0.83 0.11
CA ASN A 346 12.11 -2.29 -0.01
C ASN A 346 12.34 -2.97 1.35
N THR A 347 13.22 -2.39 2.18
CA THR A 347 13.47 -2.88 3.53
C THR A 347 12.24 -2.72 4.42
N ALA A 348 11.51 -1.60 4.32
CA ALA A 348 10.26 -1.36 5.04
C ALA A 348 9.18 -2.36 4.63
N ALA A 349 9.01 -2.64 3.32
CA ALA A 349 8.07 -3.62 2.80
C ALA A 349 8.32 -5.03 3.37
N ARG A 350 9.59 -5.51 3.30
CA ARG A 350 9.98 -6.82 3.86
C ARG A 350 9.81 -6.88 5.38
N SER A 351 10.05 -5.77 6.08
CA SER A 351 9.86 -5.70 7.53
C SER A 351 8.39 -5.66 7.91
N ALA A 352 7.55 -5.00 7.11
CA ALA A 352 6.10 -5.02 7.29
C ALA A 352 5.54 -6.44 7.13
N ILE A 353 5.95 -7.19 6.10
CA ILE A 353 5.58 -8.61 5.92
C ILE A 353 6.00 -9.43 7.15
N TYR A 354 7.20 -9.25 7.65
CA TYR A 354 7.68 -9.95 8.85
C TYR A 354 6.83 -9.63 10.10
N GLU A 355 6.48 -8.37 10.33
CA GLU A 355 5.59 -7.99 11.44
C GLU A 355 4.17 -8.54 11.26
N GLN A 356 3.66 -8.60 10.05
CA GLN A 356 2.38 -9.24 9.70
C GLN A 356 2.38 -10.73 10.07
N GLN A 357 3.42 -11.46 9.67
CA GLN A 357 3.56 -12.89 9.98
C GLN A 357 3.64 -13.12 11.49
N ARG A 358 4.43 -12.32 12.22
CA ARG A 358 4.51 -12.41 13.68
C ARG A 358 3.18 -12.10 14.38
N TYR A 359 2.50 -11.05 13.92
CA TYR A 359 1.20 -10.67 14.46
C TYR A 359 0.18 -11.77 14.26
N ALA A 360 0.07 -12.29 13.05
CA ALA A 360 -0.83 -13.39 12.70
C ALA A 360 -0.53 -14.67 13.50
N GLN A 361 0.75 -15.04 13.64
CA GLN A 361 1.17 -16.17 14.45
C GLN A 361 0.74 -16.04 15.92
N SER A 362 0.83 -14.82 16.49
CA SER A 362 0.41 -14.59 17.89
C SER A 362 -1.10 -14.68 18.09
N HIS A 363 -1.90 -14.63 17.02
CA HIS A 363 -3.36 -14.74 17.03
C HIS A 363 -3.88 -16.05 16.42
N ASP A 364 -2.96 -16.89 15.92
CA ASP A 364 -3.28 -18.15 15.24
C ASP A 364 -4.26 -17.96 14.07
N VAL A 365 -3.93 -17.01 13.17
CA VAL A 365 -4.70 -16.65 11.97
C VAL A 365 -3.77 -16.55 10.75
N PRO A 366 -4.28 -16.60 9.50
CA PRO A 366 -3.52 -16.23 8.33
C PRO A 366 -3.03 -14.78 8.46
N TRP A 367 -1.88 -14.45 7.84
CA TRP A 367 -1.42 -13.07 7.82
C TRP A 367 -1.99 -12.31 6.62
N GLY A 368 -2.05 -10.98 6.71
CA GLY A 368 -2.58 -10.12 5.66
C GLY A 368 -3.54 -9.06 6.18
N VAL A 369 -3.26 -8.52 7.39
CA VAL A 369 -4.06 -7.42 7.93
C VAL A 369 -3.81 -6.19 7.07
N SER A 370 -4.88 -5.73 6.42
CA SER A 370 -4.81 -4.63 5.47
C SER A 370 -6.16 -3.93 5.38
N GLU A 371 -6.19 -2.76 4.77
CA GLU A 371 -7.41 -2.04 4.48
C GLU A 371 -8.36 -2.91 3.65
N CYS A 372 -9.56 -3.15 4.15
CA CYS A 372 -10.52 -4.07 3.53
C CYS A 372 -11.93 -3.90 4.08
N ALA A 373 -12.90 -4.53 3.41
CA ALA A 373 -14.22 -4.71 3.95
C ALA A 373 -14.19 -5.73 5.10
N TYR A 374 -15.11 -5.57 6.07
CA TYR A 374 -15.22 -6.41 7.24
C TYR A 374 -16.68 -6.84 7.50
N ALA A 375 -16.90 -7.84 8.37
CA ALA A 375 -18.19 -8.47 8.56
C ALA A 375 -19.18 -7.61 9.38
N ALA A 376 -19.40 -6.37 8.95
CA ALA A 376 -20.46 -5.52 9.43
C ALA A 376 -21.17 -4.91 8.22
N GLY A 377 -22.49 -5.01 8.18
CA GLY A 377 -23.32 -4.46 7.11
C GLY A 377 -23.96 -3.16 7.52
N ASP A 378 -24.22 -2.29 6.55
CA ASP A 378 -25.13 -1.17 6.70
C ASP A 378 -26.61 -1.62 6.56
N HIS A 379 -27.52 -0.67 6.50
CA HIS A 379 -28.95 -0.95 6.34
C HIS A 379 -29.33 -1.63 5.01
N THR A 380 -28.43 -1.59 4.00
CA THR A 380 -28.58 -2.28 2.72
C THR A 380 -27.93 -3.67 2.73
N LEU A 381 -27.33 -4.08 3.83
CA LEU A 381 -26.50 -5.28 3.99
C LEU A 381 -25.19 -5.23 3.21
N ALA A 382 -24.77 -4.06 2.75
CA ALA A 382 -23.45 -3.87 2.17
C ALA A 382 -22.39 -3.89 3.26
N TYR A 383 -21.28 -4.63 3.02
CA TYR A 383 -20.15 -4.67 3.95
C TYR A 383 -19.55 -3.29 4.15
N GLN A 384 -19.14 -3.02 5.38
CA GLN A 384 -18.40 -1.82 5.73
C GLN A 384 -16.91 -1.99 5.41
N TYR A 385 -16.22 -0.87 5.19
CA TYR A 385 -14.82 -0.82 4.80
C TYR A 385 -14.00 0.02 5.78
N ALA A 386 -12.81 -0.45 6.18
CA ALA A 386 -11.95 0.27 7.11
C ALA A 386 -10.46 0.01 6.86
N PRO A 387 -9.59 1.00 7.21
CA PRO A 387 -8.15 0.82 7.13
C PRO A 387 -7.67 -0.04 8.32
N GLN A 388 -7.66 -1.35 8.15
CA GLN A 388 -7.12 -2.33 9.10
C GLN A 388 -5.59 -2.35 9.03
N GLY A 389 -4.91 -2.62 10.14
CA GLY A 389 -3.46 -2.69 10.16
C GLY A 389 -2.86 -3.32 11.41
N VAL A 390 -1.58 -3.69 11.33
CA VAL A 390 -0.85 -4.26 12.47
C VAL A 390 -0.43 -3.16 13.45
N PRO A 391 -0.77 -3.27 14.74
CA PRO A 391 -0.55 -2.19 15.72
C PRO A 391 0.90 -1.70 15.83
N ARG A 392 1.89 -2.59 15.68
CA ARG A 392 3.31 -2.20 15.75
C ARG A 392 3.77 -1.37 14.55
N LEU A 393 3.14 -1.56 13.40
CA LEU A 393 3.39 -0.81 12.17
C LEU A 393 2.61 0.52 12.13
N ALA A 394 1.55 0.64 12.91
CA ALA A 394 0.65 1.78 12.91
C ALA A 394 1.13 2.94 13.79
N LEU A 395 0.93 4.17 13.33
CA LEU A 395 0.99 5.37 14.17
C LEU A 395 -0.34 5.65 14.86
N ARG A 396 -1.45 5.39 14.18
CA ARG A 396 -2.77 5.48 14.82
C ARG A 396 -3.03 4.26 15.71
N ARG A 397 -3.88 4.44 16.71
CA ARG A 397 -4.36 3.31 17.52
C ARG A 397 -5.40 2.52 16.74
N THR A 398 -5.19 1.22 16.61
CA THR A 398 -6.18 0.28 16.07
C THR A 398 -6.96 -0.30 17.25
N PRO A 399 -8.29 -0.50 17.13
CA PRO A 399 -9.05 -1.23 18.14
C PRO A 399 -8.42 -2.60 18.40
N ALA A 400 -8.24 -2.96 19.67
CA ALA A 400 -7.51 -4.17 20.05
C ALA A 400 -8.23 -5.47 19.63
N ASP A 401 -9.54 -5.38 19.41
CA ASP A 401 -10.41 -6.53 19.10
C ASP A 401 -10.69 -6.67 17.59
N ASP A 402 -10.26 -5.72 16.76
CA ASP A 402 -10.39 -5.79 15.30
C ASP A 402 -9.28 -6.66 14.71
N LEU A 403 -9.67 -7.78 14.14
CA LEU A 403 -8.76 -8.71 13.47
C LEU A 403 -9.38 -9.19 12.16
N VAL A 404 -9.09 -8.47 11.09
CA VAL A 404 -9.56 -8.78 9.73
C VAL A 404 -8.35 -9.03 8.85
N VAL A 405 -8.34 -10.13 8.11
CA VAL A 405 -7.24 -10.52 7.23
C VAL A 405 -7.73 -10.64 5.80
N ALA A 406 -7.03 -10.01 4.88
CA ALA A 406 -7.41 -9.89 3.48
C ALA A 406 -6.42 -10.64 2.57
N PRO A 407 -6.87 -11.61 1.76
CA PRO A 407 -6.01 -12.38 0.87
C PRO A 407 -5.26 -11.54 -0.17
N TYR A 408 -5.81 -10.42 -0.64
CA TYR A 408 -5.13 -9.56 -1.61
C TYR A 408 -3.80 -9.00 -1.08
N ALA A 409 -3.69 -8.77 0.25
CA ALA A 409 -2.46 -8.34 0.89
C ALA A 409 -1.35 -9.40 0.75
N THR A 410 -1.72 -10.69 0.76
CA THR A 410 -0.81 -11.79 0.44
C THR A 410 -0.35 -11.72 -1.02
N GLY A 411 -1.27 -11.38 -1.94
CA GLY A 411 -0.94 -11.16 -3.35
C GLY A 411 0.12 -10.07 -3.53
N LEU A 412 -0.05 -8.93 -2.86
CA LEU A 412 0.94 -7.86 -2.85
C LEU A 412 2.29 -8.31 -2.28
N ALA A 413 2.27 -9.08 -1.18
CA ALA A 413 3.48 -9.56 -0.52
C ALA A 413 4.25 -10.58 -1.35
N ALA A 414 3.60 -11.30 -2.27
CA ALA A 414 4.24 -12.25 -3.17
C ALA A 414 5.38 -11.62 -4.00
N MET A 415 5.32 -10.30 -4.24
CA MET A 415 6.39 -9.56 -4.92
C MET A 415 7.69 -9.44 -4.09
N PHE A 416 7.65 -9.76 -2.79
CA PHE A 416 8.76 -9.59 -1.84
C PHE A 416 9.14 -10.88 -1.13
N ASP A 417 8.19 -11.80 -0.94
CA ASP A 417 8.38 -13.09 -0.27
C ASP A 417 7.37 -14.10 -0.85
N ARG A 418 7.66 -14.59 -2.06
CA ARG A 418 6.78 -15.50 -2.80
C ARG A 418 6.48 -16.81 -2.05
N PRO A 419 7.50 -17.50 -1.45
CA PRO A 419 7.22 -18.76 -0.77
C PRO A 419 6.29 -18.59 0.45
N ALA A 420 6.47 -17.51 1.22
CA ALA A 420 5.59 -17.24 2.36
C ALA A 420 4.18 -16.86 1.90
N ALA A 421 4.05 -16.11 0.81
CA ALA A 421 2.76 -15.76 0.23
C ALA A 421 2.01 -17.00 -0.26
N GLU A 422 2.68 -17.92 -0.94
CA GLU A 422 2.07 -19.16 -1.41
C GLU A 422 1.55 -20.04 -0.26
N ALA A 423 2.37 -20.24 0.77
CA ALA A 423 1.95 -20.96 1.97
C ALA A 423 0.72 -20.33 2.64
N ASN A 424 0.66 -19.00 2.66
CA ASN A 424 -0.48 -18.27 3.21
C ASN A 424 -1.74 -18.38 2.34
N PHE A 425 -1.60 -18.37 1.02
CA PHE A 425 -2.72 -18.63 0.10
C PHE A 425 -3.32 -20.02 0.29
N LEU A 426 -2.48 -21.05 0.44
CA LEU A 426 -2.94 -22.40 0.75
C LEU A 426 -3.69 -22.46 2.10
N THR A 427 -3.25 -21.64 3.08
CA THR A 427 -3.97 -21.49 4.34
C THR A 427 -5.36 -20.86 4.12
N PHE A 428 -5.47 -19.81 3.32
CA PHE A 428 -6.75 -19.21 2.96
C PHE A 428 -7.66 -20.17 2.20
N GLU A 429 -7.12 -21.01 1.31
CA GLU A 429 -7.87 -22.05 0.61
C GLU A 429 -8.43 -23.10 1.58
N SER A 430 -7.62 -23.53 2.57
CA SER A 430 -8.08 -24.46 3.61
C SER A 430 -9.25 -23.91 4.42
N LEU A 431 -9.34 -22.58 4.54
CA LEU A 431 -10.42 -21.83 5.17
C LEU A 431 -11.55 -21.46 4.19
N LYS A 432 -11.53 -22.03 2.98
CA LYS A 432 -12.54 -21.82 1.92
C LYS A 432 -12.74 -20.36 1.52
N ALA A 433 -11.67 -19.58 1.52
CA ALA A 433 -11.70 -18.18 1.11
C ALA A 433 -11.57 -18.01 -0.42
N ARG A 434 -11.26 -19.07 -1.18
CA ARG A 434 -11.19 -19.02 -2.65
C ARG A 434 -12.57 -19.27 -3.26
N ALA A 435 -12.91 -18.45 -4.26
CA ALA A 435 -14.16 -18.50 -5.01
C ALA A 435 -13.90 -18.36 -6.53
N ASP A 436 -14.95 -18.15 -7.33
CA ASP A 436 -14.89 -18.16 -8.80
C ASP A 436 -14.01 -17.04 -9.40
N TRP A 437 -13.89 -15.91 -8.72
CA TRP A 437 -13.12 -14.74 -9.14
C TRP A 437 -11.84 -14.54 -8.33
N GLY A 438 -11.22 -15.62 -7.88
CA GLY A 438 -10.07 -15.57 -6.98
C GLY A 438 -10.48 -15.64 -5.51
N PHE A 439 -9.77 -14.93 -4.63
CA PHE A 439 -10.11 -14.90 -3.21
C PHE A 439 -11.20 -13.87 -2.92
N ILE A 440 -12.08 -14.19 -1.97
CA ILE A 440 -13.00 -13.22 -1.35
C ILE A 440 -12.20 -12.14 -0.63
N GLU A 441 -12.88 -11.06 -0.28
CA GLU A 441 -12.28 -9.84 0.27
C GLU A 441 -11.51 -10.08 1.56
N ALA A 442 -12.13 -10.73 2.55
CA ALA A 442 -11.48 -10.93 3.84
C ALA A 442 -12.10 -12.09 4.65
N LEU A 443 -11.36 -12.50 5.69
CA LEU A 443 -11.83 -13.29 6.80
C LEU A 443 -11.79 -12.43 8.06
N ASP A 444 -12.94 -12.23 8.70
CA ASP A 444 -13.07 -11.41 9.91
C ASP A 444 -13.05 -12.30 11.17
N PHE A 445 -11.94 -12.23 11.89
CA PHE A 445 -11.71 -12.98 13.13
C PHE A 445 -12.07 -12.16 14.39
N SER A 446 -12.64 -10.98 14.23
CA SER A 446 -13.02 -10.13 15.36
C SER A 446 -14.11 -10.77 16.20
N THR A 447 -13.86 -10.90 17.50
CA THR A 447 -14.75 -11.65 18.41
C THR A 447 -16.16 -11.06 18.49
N GLU A 448 -16.29 -9.75 18.36
CA GLU A 448 -17.59 -9.06 18.41
C GLU A 448 -18.47 -9.33 17.19
N ARG A 449 -17.87 -9.72 16.05
CA ARG A 449 -18.56 -9.97 14.80
C ARG A 449 -18.75 -11.46 14.48
N GLN A 450 -18.27 -12.34 15.35
CA GLN A 450 -18.47 -13.79 15.19
C GLN A 450 -19.93 -14.17 15.48
N SER A 451 -20.51 -15.02 14.64
CA SER A 451 -21.85 -15.56 14.81
C SER A 451 -21.86 -17.08 14.68
N GLY A 452 -22.86 -17.73 15.27
CA GLY A 452 -23.09 -19.17 15.07
C GLY A 452 -21.98 -20.10 15.59
N GLY A 453 -21.10 -19.66 16.50
CA GLY A 453 -19.99 -20.46 17.00
C GLY A 453 -18.81 -20.59 16.04
N SER A 454 -18.84 -19.92 14.90
CA SER A 454 -17.72 -19.87 13.95
C SER A 454 -16.57 -19.03 14.52
N ARG A 455 -15.33 -19.44 14.23
CA ARG A 455 -14.10 -18.72 14.62
C ARG A 455 -13.94 -17.42 13.85
N PHE A 456 -14.51 -17.29 12.66
CA PHE A 456 -14.44 -16.14 11.78
C PHE A 456 -15.69 -16.02 10.90
N GLN A 457 -15.84 -14.87 10.24
CA GLN A 457 -16.86 -14.65 9.22
C GLN A 457 -16.20 -14.45 7.86
N TRP A 458 -16.80 -15.00 6.79
CA TRP A 458 -16.42 -14.71 5.42
C TRP A 458 -16.97 -13.34 5.01
N VAL A 459 -16.12 -12.49 4.47
CA VAL A 459 -16.53 -11.24 3.83
C VAL A 459 -16.59 -11.47 2.33
N SER A 460 -17.75 -11.96 1.90
CA SER A 460 -17.98 -12.45 0.53
C SER A 460 -18.31 -11.32 -0.42
N THR A 461 -17.36 -10.44 -0.63
CA THR A 461 -17.35 -9.39 -1.66
C THR A 461 -16.02 -9.41 -2.41
N PHE A 462 -15.94 -8.74 -3.55
CA PHE A 462 -14.76 -8.63 -4.40
C PHE A 462 -14.61 -7.15 -4.76
N MET A 463 -13.57 -6.51 -4.23
CA MET A 463 -13.29 -5.10 -4.52
C MET A 463 -12.45 -5.00 -5.81
N ALA A 464 -12.87 -4.19 -6.76
CA ALA A 464 -12.20 -4.08 -8.06
C ALA A 464 -10.70 -3.74 -7.93
N HIS A 465 -10.36 -2.79 -7.04
CA HIS A 465 -8.96 -2.42 -6.82
C HIS A 465 -8.15 -3.56 -6.19
N HIS A 466 -8.70 -4.34 -5.26
CA HIS A 466 -7.99 -5.48 -4.68
C HIS A 466 -7.79 -6.63 -5.68
N GLN A 467 -8.77 -6.87 -6.55
CA GLN A 467 -8.62 -7.82 -7.65
C GLN A 467 -7.54 -7.33 -8.63
N GLY A 468 -7.58 -6.05 -9.01
CA GLY A 468 -6.56 -5.45 -9.86
C GLY A 468 -5.16 -5.53 -9.24
N MET A 469 -5.01 -5.18 -7.96
CA MET A 469 -3.74 -5.28 -7.24
C MET A 469 -3.20 -6.71 -7.21
N THR A 470 -4.06 -7.69 -6.90
CA THR A 470 -3.67 -9.11 -6.87
C THR A 470 -3.16 -9.57 -8.23
N LEU A 471 -3.88 -9.26 -9.30
CA LEU A 471 -3.49 -9.62 -10.66
C LEU A 471 -2.16 -8.97 -11.07
N VAL A 472 -1.99 -7.67 -10.84
CA VAL A 472 -0.78 -6.94 -11.19
C VAL A 472 0.43 -7.44 -10.35
N ALA A 473 0.22 -7.74 -9.07
CA ALA A 473 1.25 -8.31 -8.21
C ALA A 473 1.71 -9.69 -8.71
N LEU A 474 0.77 -10.58 -9.01
CA LEU A 474 1.10 -11.90 -9.56
C LEU A 474 1.74 -11.80 -10.95
N THR A 475 1.37 -10.80 -11.75
CA THR A 475 2.05 -10.50 -13.03
C THR A 475 3.51 -10.10 -12.80
N ASN A 476 3.79 -9.24 -11.79
CA ASN A 476 5.17 -8.92 -11.43
C ASN A 476 5.97 -10.16 -11.03
N VAL A 477 5.36 -11.09 -10.29
CA VAL A 477 6.01 -12.33 -9.84
C VAL A 477 6.30 -13.29 -11.00
N LEU A 478 5.32 -13.48 -11.88
CA LEU A 478 5.36 -14.51 -12.93
C LEU A 478 6.01 -14.05 -14.22
N LEU A 479 6.00 -12.75 -14.52
CA LEU A 479 6.50 -12.16 -15.74
C LEU A 479 7.65 -11.16 -15.48
N ASP A 480 8.50 -11.50 -14.53
CA ASP A 480 9.77 -10.80 -14.24
C ASP A 480 9.60 -9.28 -14.06
N GLY A 481 8.61 -8.85 -13.28
CA GLY A 481 8.37 -7.43 -12.98
C GLY A 481 7.89 -6.62 -14.18
N ALA A 482 7.16 -7.21 -15.11
CA ALA A 482 6.71 -6.53 -16.33
C ALA A 482 5.97 -5.20 -16.04
N PRO A 483 4.96 -5.10 -15.14
CA PRO A 483 4.30 -3.83 -14.81
C PRO A 483 5.26 -2.75 -14.32
N ARG A 484 6.24 -3.09 -13.48
CA ARG A 484 7.28 -2.16 -13.03
C ARG A 484 8.16 -1.69 -14.17
N ARG A 485 8.61 -2.61 -15.04
CA ARG A 485 9.42 -2.26 -16.22
C ARG A 485 8.67 -1.31 -17.15
N TRP A 486 7.38 -1.54 -17.42
CA TRP A 486 6.57 -0.66 -18.26
C TRP A 486 6.51 0.76 -17.69
N THR A 487 6.25 0.89 -16.39
CA THR A 487 6.15 2.20 -15.74
C THR A 487 7.51 2.92 -15.72
N MET A 488 8.56 2.19 -15.32
CA MET A 488 9.91 2.76 -15.18
C MET A 488 10.60 3.01 -16.55
N ALA A 489 10.01 2.56 -17.65
CA ALA A 489 10.41 2.99 -19.00
C ALA A 489 10.11 4.48 -19.26
N ASN A 490 9.22 5.11 -18.49
CA ASN A 490 8.93 6.53 -18.60
C ASN A 490 10.15 7.40 -18.22
N ALA A 491 10.56 8.29 -19.14
CA ALA A 491 11.77 9.11 -18.96
C ALA A 491 11.70 10.04 -17.74
N ARG A 492 10.52 10.61 -17.42
CA ARG A 492 10.35 11.51 -16.26
C ARG A 492 10.47 10.73 -14.95
N LEU A 493 9.86 9.55 -14.83
CA LEU A 493 10.00 8.69 -13.65
C LEU A 493 11.44 8.20 -13.47
N ARG A 494 12.12 7.83 -14.56
CA ARG A 494 13.55 7.49 -14.49
C ARG A 494 14.42 8.64 -14.00
N ALA A 495 14.13 9.88 -14.40
CA ALA A 495 14.89 11.05 -13.97
C ALA A 495 14.84 11.27 -12.44
N VAL A 496 13.74 10.85 -11.78
CA VAL A 496 13.56 10.99 -10.32
C VAL A 496 13.75 9.66 -9.57
N SER A 497 14.10 8.57 -10.26
CA SER A 497 14.23 7.24 -9.64
C SER A 497 15.30 7.16 -8.55
N GLY A 498 16.24 8.10 -8.51
CA GLY A 498 17.19 8.25 -7.41
C GLY A 498 16.55 8.45 -6.05
N LEU A 499 15.32 8.99 -5.98
CA LEU A 499 14.56 9.14 -4.74
C LEU A 499 14.15 7.78 -4.15
N LEU A 500 13.97 6.76 -4.99
CA LEU A 500 13.65 5.39 -4.56
C LEU A 500 14.86 4.61 -4.02
N GLN A 501 16.08 5.15 -4.19
CA GLN A 501 17.33 4.51 -3.75
C GLN A 501 17.75 4.93 -2.34
N GLU A 502 16.92 5.67 -1.63
CA GLU A 502 17.18 6.08 -0.26
C GLU A 502 17.54 4.88 0.61
N ALA A 503 18.65 4.97 1.34
CA ALA A 503 19.10 3.91 2.23
C ALA A 503 18.48 4.04 3.62
N VAL A 504 18.36 2.90 4.32
CA VAL A 504 17.94 2.88 5.73
C VAL A 504 18.94 3.64 6.60
N PRO A 505 18.50 4.48 7.56
CA PRO A 505 19.38 5.13 8.52
C PRO A 505 20.26 4.14 9.28
N ARG A 506 21.51 4.50 9.56
CA ARG A 506 22.44 3.64 10.32
C ARG A 506 22.04 3.48 11.78
N GLU A 507 21.47 4.52 12.35
CA GLU A 507 20.96 4.53 13.74
C GLU A 507 19.44 4.53 13.72
N ILE A 508 18.85 3.50 14.30
CA ILE A 508 17.41 3.32 14.36
C ILE A 508 17.02 3.07 15.81
N PRO A 509 16.05 3.84 16.36
CA PRO A 509 15.58 3.63 17.71
C PRO A 509 14.95 2.24 17.86
N ARG A 510 15.24 1.55 18.97
CA ARG A 510 14.52 0.33 19.32
C ARG A 510 13.12 0.70 19.78
N LEU A 511 12.13 -0.03 19.31
CA LEU A 511 10.79 0.11 19.84
C LEU A 511 10.77 -0.45 21.27
N VAL A 512 10.57 0.42 22.24
CA VAL A 512 10.28 0.00 23.62
C VAL A 512 8.82 -0.40 23.65
N GLU A 513 8.56 -1.71 23.73
CA GLU A 513 7.20 -2.18 23.97
C GLU A 513 6.75 -1.72 25.36
N PRO A 514 5.51 -1.22 25.52
CA PRO A 514 4.96 -1.01 26.85
C PRO A 514 5.05 -2.34 27.62
N LEU A 515 5.56 -2.33 28.83
CA LEU A 515 5.72 -3.51 29.70
C LEU A 515 4.40 -4.21 30.03
N THR A 516 3.29 -3.58 29.71
CA THR A 516 1.94 -4.12 29.86
C THR A 516 1.22 -4.07 28.52
N GLN A 517 1.21 -5.19 27.81
CA GLN A 517 0.04 -5.45 26.96
C GLN A 517 -1.16 -5.53 27.90
N PRO A 518 -2.26 -4.82 27.64
CA PRO A 518 -3.48 -5.08 28.39
C PRO A 518 -3.75 -6.58 28.27
N ARG A 519 -3.77 -7.26 29.42
CA ARG A 519 -4.16 -8.67 29.44
C ARG A 519 -5.49 -8.75 28.69
N ARG A 520 -5.54 -9.63 27.68
CA ARG A 520 -6.78 -10.03 27.03
C ARG A 520 -7.73 -10.44 28.16
N THR A 521 -8.62 -9.56 28.56
CA THR A 521 -9.71 -9.92 29.45
C THR A 521 -10.56 -10.87 28.63
N VAL A 522 -10.46 -12.15 28.92
CA VAL A 522 -11.43 -13.13 28.43
C VAL A 522 -12.77 -12.66 29.00
N ARG A 523 -13.53 -11.92 28.21
CA ARG A 523 -14.91 -11.61 28.56
C ARG A 523 -15.64 -12.94 28.59
N THR A 524 -15.84 -13.47 29.79
CA THR A 524 -16.77 -14.56 30.01
C THR A 524 -18.13 -14.09 29.47
N ARG A 525 -18.63 -14.77 28.47
CA ARG A 525 -19.93 -14.51 27.87
C ARG A 525 -20.97 -14.68 28.98
N VAL A 526 -21.45 -13.57 29.54
CA VAL A 526 -22.64 -13.62 30.38
C VAL A 526 -23.81 -13.81 29.42
N ALA A 527 -24.37 -15.00 29.43
CA ALA A 527 -25.61 -15.29 28.71
C ALA A 527 -26.75 -14.52 29.39
N GLY A 528 -27.11 -13.39 28.82
CA GLY A 528 -28.20 -12.51 29.22
C GLY A 528 -28.10 -11.19 28.51
N ALA A 529 -29.20 -10.66 28.04
CA ALA A 529 -29.25 -9.33 27.44
C ALA A 529 -28.80 -8.28 28.47
N THR A 530 -27.50 -7.96 28.46
CA THR A 530 -26.96 -6.88 29.27
C THR A 530 -27.35 -5.57 28.57
N PRO A 531 -28.01 -4.63 29.25
CA PRO A 531 -28.25 -3.32 28.67
C PRO A 531 -26.89 -2.69 28.31
N ARG A 532 -26.78 -2.18 27.09
CA ARG A 532 -25.60 -1.44 26.67
C ARG A 532 -25.64 -0.07 27.33
N GLU A 533 -24.70 0.18 28.20
CA GLU A 533 -24.47 1.51 28.73
C GLU A 533 -23.44 2.20 27.81
N LEU A 534 -23.88 3.28 27.17
CA LEU A 534 -23.05 4.10 26.30
C LEU A 534 -22.67 5.38 27.06
N VAL A 535 -21.39 5.56 27.32
CA VAL A 535 -20.88 6.73 28.02
C VAL A 535 -20.32 7.73 27.02
N PRO A 536 -20.80 8.98 27.00
CA PRO A 536 -20.29 10.04 26.12
C PRO A 536 -18.80 10.24 26.31
N GLY A 537 -18.05 10.42 25.21
CA GLY A 537 -16.62 10.69 25.25
C GLY A 537 -15.74 9.54 25.74
N SER A 538 -16.26 8.33 25.95
CA SER A 538 -15.52 7.18 26.44
C SER A 538 -14.58 6.55 25.38
N SER A 539 -14.76 6.88 24.12
CA SER A 539 -13.93 6.45 23.00
C SER A 539 -13.66 7.62 22.07
N GLY A 540 -12.62 7.55 21.24
CA GLY A 540 -12.32 8.55 20.20
C GLY A 540 -13.40 8.69 19.12
N ILE A 541 -14.35 7.75 19.08
CA ILE A 541 -15.54 7.78 18.23
C ILE A 541 -16.75 7.70 19.16
N GLU A 542 -17.66 8.67 19.02
CA GLU A 542 -18.87 8.71 19.84
C GLU A 542 -19.75 7.47 19.57
N PRO A 543 -20.08 6.67 20.59
CA PRO A 543 -20.89 5.46 20.43
C PRO A 543 -22.25 5.79 19.84
N THR A 544 -22.61 5.10 18.76
CA THR A 544 -23.87 5.33 18.03
C THR A 544 -24.71 4.05 18.01
N VAL A 545 -26.01 4.19 18.26
CA VAL A 545 -27.00 3.11 18.15
C VAL A 545 -27.99 3.46 17.05
N LEU A 546 -28.24 2.51 16.14
CA LEU A 546 -29.28 2.61 15.15
C LEU A 546 -30.45 1.68 15.54
N LEU A 547 -31.64 2.24 15.66
CA LEU A 547 -32.88 1.53 15.88
C LEU A 547 -33.76 1.65 14.63
N SER A 548 -34.27 0.54 14.10
CA SER A 548 -35.13 0.57 12.91
C SER A 548 -36.14 -0.57 12.92
N ASN A 549 -37.32 -0.30 12.41
CA ASN A 549 -38.35 -1.31 12.10
C ASN A 549 -38.57 -1.48 10.59
N GLY A 550 -37.60 -1.01 9.77
CA GLY A 550 -37.66 -1.05 8.31
C GLY A 550 -38.39 0.11 7.66
N LYS A 551 -39.19 0.88 8.42
CA LYS A 551 -39.87 2.08 7.94
C LYS A 551 -39.49 3.34 8.71
N TYR A 552 -39.30 3.21 10.01
CA TYR A 552 -38.83 4.28 10.89
C TYR A 552 -37.48 3.94 11.44
N SER A 553 -36.53 4.84 11.27
CA SER A 553 -35.16 4.66 11.74
C SER A 553 -34.76 5.82 12.64
N VAL A 554 -34.05 5.50 13.71
CA VAL A 554 -33.54 6.47 14.68
C VAL A 554 -32.05 6.16 14.92
N SER A 555 -31.21 7.13 14.69
CA SER A 555 -29.79 7.09 15.08
C SER A 555 -29.61 7.93 16.33
N LEU A 556 -29.01 7.34 17.36
CA LEU A 556 -28.76 7.99 18.64
C LEU A 556 -27.28 7.83 19.00
N ARG A 557 -26.62 8.91 19.36
CA ARG A 557 -25.30 8.91 19.96
C ARG A 557 -25.39 9.03 21.48
N ALA A 558 -24.37 8.57 22.18
CA ALA A 558 -24.35 8.63 23.65
C ALA A 558 -24.44 10.06 24.20
N ASN A 559 -23.96 11.06 23.45
CA ASN A 559 -24.06 12.48 23.78
C ASN A 559 -25.45 13.09 23.50
N GLY A 560 -26.44 12.30 23.02
CA GLY A 560 -27.79 12.75 22.68
C GLY A 560 -27.96 13.26 21.26
N SER A 561 -26.88 13.42 20.49
CA SER A 561 -27.00 13.77 19.08
C SER A 561 -27.56 12.62 18.24
N GLY A 562 -28.14 12.91 17.10
CA GLY A 562 -28.68 11.89 16.21
C GLY A 562 -29.82 12.40 15.34
N TRP A 563 -30.47 11.47 14.66
CA TRP A 563 -31.57 11.80 13.74
C TRP A 563 -32.68 10.73 13.78
N SER A 564 -33.83 11.08 13.27
CA SER A 564 -34.93 10.15 13.01
C SER A 564 -35.52 10.36 11.63
N ARG A 565 -35.88 9.26 10.97
CA ARG A 565 -36.38 9.24 9.59
C ARG A 565 -37.52 8.24 9.44
N TYR A 566 -38.51 8.59 8.66
CA TYR A 566 -39.62 7.71 8.26
C TYR A 566 -39.61 7.56 6.73
N GLY A 567 -39.29 6.38 6.22
CA GLY A 567 -39.10 6.19 4.79
C GLY A 567 -38.06 7.17 4.23
N ASN A 568 -38.44 7.99 3.28
CA ASN A 568 -37.61 9.04 2.70
C ASN A 568 -37.77 10.43 3.35
N ALA A 569 -38.59 10.54 4.41
CA ALA A 569 -38.82 11.79 5.10
C ALA A 569 -38.00 11.89 6.39
N ASP A 570 -37.19 12.92 6.52
CA ASP A 570 -36.51 13.25 7.76
C ASP A 570 -37.51 13.85 8.75
N ILE A 571 -37.64 13.22 9.93
CA ILE A 571 -38.47 13.68 11.03
C ILE A 571 -37.71 14.70 11.87
N SER A 572 -36.43 14.46 12.12
CA SER A 572 -35.55 15.42 12.76
C SER A 572 -34.50 15.92 11.77
N ARG A 573 -34.18 17.21 11.87
CA ARG A 573 -33.15 17.81 11.01
C ARG A 573 -31.78 17.25 11.35
N TRP A 574 -31.04 16.83 10.33
CA TRP A 574 -29.68 16.34 10.47
C TRP A 574 -28.75 17.12 9.54
N ARG A 575 -27.56 17.45 10.06
CA ARG A 575 -26.41 17.85 9.25
C ARG A 575 -25.20 17.11 9.79
N ASP A 576 -24.41 16.53 8.90
CA ASP A 576 -23.15 15.89 9.29
C ASP A 576 -22.12 16.98 9.58
N ASP A 577 -21.87 17.21 10.86
CA ASP A 577 -20.85 18.12 11.33
C ASP A 577 -20.05 17.39 12.42
N ALA A 578 -18.88 16.89 12.06
CA ALA A 578 -18.03 16.13 12.97
C ALA A 578 -17.53 16.94 14.19
N LEU A 579 -17.66 18.29 14.13
CA LEU A 579 -17.21 19.19 15.19
C LEU A 579 -18.38 19.71 16.05
N ARG A 580 -19.61 19.61 15.56
CA ARG A 580 -20.79 20.14 16.23
C ARG A 580 -21.93 19.14 16.19
N ASP A 581 -21.98 18.25 17.16
CA ASP A 581 -23.13 17.36 17.39
C ASP A 581 -24.32 18.18 17.93
N ALA A 582 -24.78 19.15 17.14
CA ALA A 582 -25.81 20.10 17.53
C ALA A 582 -27.23 19.63 17.18
N TYR A 583 -27.38 18.53 16.45
CA TYR A 583 -28.67 17.98 16.03
C TYR A 583 -28.95 16.68 16.78
N GLY A 584 -30.14 16.58 17.39
CA GLY A 584 -30.51 15.37 18.13
C GLY A 584 -31.71 15.59 19.02
N HIS A 585 -31.94 14.61 19.88
CA HIS A 585 -32.97 14.65 20.92
C HIS A 585 -32.30 14.80 22.27
N PHE A 586 -32.25 16.04 22.78
CA PHE A 586 -31.61 16.35 24.05
C PHE A 586 -32.68 16.52 25.14
N VAL A 587 -32.50 15.82 26.26
CA VAL A 587 -33.35 15.95 27.43
C VAL A 587 -32.52 16.56 28.57
N TYR A 588 -32.94 17.75 29.01
CA TYR A 588 -32.27 18.46 30.09
C TYR A 588 -33.10 18.36 31.37
N LEU A 589 -32.51 17.80 32.42
CA LEU A 589 -33.11 17.72 33.73
C LEU A 589 -32.54 18.81 34.64
N ARG A 590 -33.38 19.74 35.10
CA ARG A 590 -32.98 20.75 36.08
C ARG A 590 -33.64 20.45 37.42
N ARG A 591 -32.84 20.23 38.47
CA ARG A 591 -33.35 20.16 39.83
C ARG A 591 -33.63 21.58 40.32
N VAL A 592 -34.89 21.88 40.58
CA VAL A 592 -35.30 23.17 41.22
C VAL A 592 -35.39 22.92 42.74
N ALA A 593 -34.39 23.41 43.49
CA ALA A 593 -34.47 23.38 44.95
C ALA A 593 -35.51 24.41 45.42
N ALA A 594 -36.34 24.03 46.36
CA ALA A 594 -37.49 24.83 46.84
C ALA A 594 -37.11 26.07 47.66
N SER A 595 -35.82 26.48 47.76
CA SER A 595 -35.42 27.75 48.36
C SER A 595 -33.96 28.08 47.96
N ASN A 596 -33.80 29.34 47.51
CA ASN A 596 -32.57 30.07 47.19
C ASN A 596 -32.06 29.93 45.76
N VAL A 597 -32.36 30.97 45.03
CA VAL A 597 -31.79 31.34 43.74
C VAL A 597 -30.31 31.73 43.97
N SER A 598 -29.42 30.81 43.89
CA SER A 598 -28.00 31.05 43.54
C SER A 598 -27.30 29.71 43.33
N GLU A 599 -26.80 29.56 42.15
CA GLU A 599 -25.98 28.48 41.58
C GLU A 599 -26.71 27.58 40.59
N ALA A 600 -26.57 27.98 39.35
CA ALA A 600 -26.80 27.09 38.22
C ALA A 600 -25.69 26.05 38.20
N SER A 601 -25.87 24.92 38.91
CA SER A 601 -25.03 23.77 38.70
C SER A 601 -25.37 23.11 37.37
N ASN A 602 -24.39 22.94 36.52
CA ASN A 602 -24.48 22.13 35.31
C ASN A 602 -24.97 20.73 35.68
N ALA A 603 -26.24 20.46 35.54
CA ALA A 603 -26.73 19.09 35.58
C ALA A 603 -26.30 18.38 34.30
N GLY A 604 -25.57 17.29 34.47
CA GLY A 604 -25.10 16.49 33.32
C GLY A 604 -26.24 15.98 32.45
N LEU A 605 -25.96 15.80 31.20
CA LEU A 605 -26.79 15.07 30.25
C LEU A 605 -27.05 13.65 30.76
N VAL A 606 -28.31 13.23 30.79
CA VAL A 606 -28.72 11.84 31.00
C VAL A 606 -29.16 11.24 29.67
#